data_0a9cae02bdb84db9cdc1bf237ac0c1a2
#
_entry.id   0a9cae02bdb84db9cdc1bf237ac0c1a2
#
_cell.length_a   1.000
_cell.length_b   1.000
_cell.length_c   1.000
_cell.angle_alpha   90.00
_cell.angle_beta   90.00
_cell.angle_gamma   90.00
#
_symmetry.space_group_name_H-M   'P 1'
#
loop_
_entity.id
_entity.type
_entity.pdbx_description
1 polymer ?
#
loop_
_entity_poly.entity_id
_entity_poly.type
_entity_poly.pdbx_seq_one_letter_code
_entity_poly.pdbx_strand_id
1 'polypeptide(L)'
;MEIRNTRVLILGGSGLVGMAIARQMLPHEPARLTITALTEEETEEPFAELQKAAGDATEVARAWGDLFVATEFKDTPRRELIESAEKRTRLLDDVYGALDEGRLRRAFFYSLLQDEKPDIIIDCVNTATAIAYQDVFTSVKEIRAAIGQGDDVGDIVERHLTVLYMPQLIRHVRILLEALRDAGVEFYLKVGTSGTGGMGLNVPFTHSEARPSNMLLAKSSVAGAHSLLLFLTARTPGAPAVKEIKPTAAIAWKAIRKGRLRWRGQEIPRFDATDPVPLERALHDGAGSWKELGGGLEAVYIDMGENGLFSKDEFETISALGLMELVTTEEIATAVLREIRGQPTGLDVVSAIDGAAMGPTYRGGVLRELALKRMEELEQETGSRSVAFEMLGPPRLSKLLFEAYILERLYETLPAAADLDPDETAAAAESFLRENDEARINILSIGLPILNADGKTVLRGPDVKSRPESGAEVDERVISRGWVDLRSQNWETWRGRIRKYLDEVRAQPGPDEGSVADADLSTRSNRLRPGAAAAWVFKFEDGGLRLKR
;
A
#
# COMPACT_ATOMS: atom_id res chain seq x y z
N MET A 1 21.78 -8.37 0.29
CA MET A 1 22.13 -7.99 -1.09
C MET A 1 23.50 -7.33 -1.09
N GLU A 2 24.35 -7.61 -2.06
CA GLU A 2 25.60 -6.88 -2.24
C GLU A 2 25.31 -5.54 -2.93
N ILE A 3 26.06 -4.49 -2.53
CA ILE A 3 25.88 -3.15 -3.10
C ILE A 3 26.82 -2.93 -4.29
N ARG A 4 27.94 -3.62 -4.31
CA ARG A 4 28.93 -3.51 -5.38
C ARG A 4 28.32 -3.81 -6.75
N ASN A 5 28.62 -2.97 -7.73
CA ASN A 5 28.13 -3.07 -9.11
C ASN A 5 26.59 -2.94 -9.28
N THR A 6 25.87 -2.50 -8.25
CA THR A 6 24.43 -2.23 -8.36
C THR A 6 24.15 -0.77 -8.76
N ARG A 7 22.96 -0.54 -9.27
CA ARG A 7 22.41 0.81 -9.55
C ARG A 7 21.55 1.22 -8.37
N VAL A 8 21.96 2.26 -7.67
CA VAL A 8 21.29 2.77 -6.47
C VAL A 8 20.59 4.10 -6.77
N LEU A 9 19.32 4.19 -6.45
CA LEU A 9 18.54 5.43 -6.53
C LEU A 9 18.16 5.88 -5.11
N ILE A 10 18.54 7.11 -4.73
CA ILE A 10 18.18 7.71 -3.45
C ILE A 10 17.19 8.85 -3.70
N LEU A 11 15.91 8.59 -3.44
CA LEU A 11 14.85 9.59 -3.51
C LEU A 11 14.97 10.55 -2.33
N GLY A 12 14.98 11.86 -2.59
CA GLY A 12 15.32 12.87 -1.58
C GLY A 12 16.78 12.81 -1.15
N GLY A 13 17.65 12.33 -2.05
CA GLY A 13 19.07 12.10 -1.81
C GLY A 13 19.87 13.36 -1.50
N SER A 14 19.41 14.55 -1.89
CA SER A 14 20.03 15.84 -1.54
C SER A 14 19.76 16.30 -0.10
N GLY A 15 18.82 15.67 0.61
CA GLY A 15 18.54 15.96 2.00
C GLY A 15 19.63 15.42 2.95
N LEU A 16 19.60 15.87 4.22
CA LEU A 16 20.61 15.50 5.22
C LEU A 16 20.81 13.99 5.39
N VAL A 17 19.71 13.24 5.50
CA VAL A 17 19.74 11.77 5.64
C VAL A 17 20.18 11.11 4.33
N GLY A 18 19.63 11.58 3.19
CA GLY A 18 19.96 11.05 1.87
C GLY A 18 21.47 11.21 1.56
N MET A 19 22.05 12.36 1.87
CA MET A 19 23.48 12.62 1.71
C MET A 19 24.34 11.74 2.61
N ALA A 20 23.95 11.54 3.86
CA ALA A 20 24.68 10.63 4.76
C ALA A 20 24.67 9.18 4.23
N ILE A 21 23.54 8.74 3.70
CA ILE A 21 23.41 7.42 3.06
C ILE A 21 24.28 7.36 1.81
N ALA A 22 24.20 8.37 0.93
CA ALA A 22 25.01 8.42 -0.29
C ALA A 22 26.51 8.34 0.00
N ARG A 23 27.00 9.13 0.97
CA ARG A 23 28.41 9.10 1.40
C ARG A 23 28.84 7.73 1.91
N GLN A 24 28.00 7.05 2.71
CA GLN A 24 28.31 5.71 3.22
C GLN A 24 28.16 4.61 2.15
N MET A 25 27.41 4.86 1.07
CA MET A 25 27.28 3.94 -0.07
C MET A 25 28.53 3.91 -0.96
N LEU A 26 29.17 5.06 -1.21
CA LEU A 26 30.29 5.17 -2.14
C LEU A 26 31.45 4.18 -1.86
N PRO A 27 31.87 3.92 -0.61
CA PRO A 27 32.92 2.92 -0.32
C PRO A 27 32.54 1.48 -0.69
N HIS A 28 31.27 1.22 -1.03
CA HIS A 28 30.79 -0.09 -1.48
C HIS A 28 30.75 -0.23 -3.00
N GLU A 29 31.22 0.77 -3.73
CA GLU A 29 31.41 0.76 -5.17
C GLU A 29 30.13 0.34 -5.95
N PRO A 30 28.96 1.02 -5.74
CA PRO A 30 27.84 0.80 -6.65
C PRO A 30 28.24 1.23 -8.06
N ALA A 31 27.71 0.57 -9.09
CA ALA A 31 27.99 0.94 -10.47
C ALA A 31 27.48 2.36 -10.79
N ARG A 32 26.30 2.70 -10.24
CA ARG A 32 25.68 4.02 -10.38
C ARG A 32 24.97 4.42 -9.10
N LEU A 33 25.13 5.67 -8.70
CA LEU A 33 24.45 6.29 -7.57
C LEU A 33 23.72 7.55 -8.04
N THR A 34 22.40 7.49 -8.09
CA THR A 34 21.56 8.62 -8.48
C THR A 34 20.90 9.22 -7.25
N ILE A 35 21.03 10.54 -7.07
CA ILE A 35 20.31 11.29 -6.04
C ILE A 35 19.19 12.13 -6.64
N THR A 36 18.08 12.30 -5.90
CA THR A 36 17.00 13.18 -6.34
C THR A 36 16.68 14.27 -5.34
N ALA A 37 16.07 15.35 -5.84
CA ALA A 37 15.48 16.45 -5.07
C ALA A 37 14.18 16.92 -5.72
N LEU A 38 13.52 17.91 -5.13
CA LEU A 38 12.33 18.53 -5.71
C LEU A 38 12.70 19.46 -6.88
N THR A 39 13.78 20.20 -6.76
CA THR A 39 14.26 21.15 -7.76
C THR A 39 15.69 20.82 -8.22
N GLU A 40 16.06 21.30 -9.41
CA GLU A 40 17.41 21.12 -9.93
C GLU A 40 18.46 21.76 -9.04
N GLU A 41 18.21 23.00 -8.57
CA GLU A 41 19.09 23.76 -7.70
C GLU A 41 19.47 22.99 -6.44
N GLU A 42 18.50 22.27 -5.84
CA GLU A 42 18.73 21.46 -4.64
C GLU A 42 19.66 20.26 -4.89
N THR A 43 19.88 19.86 -6.13
CA THR A 43 20.78 18.75 -6.47
C THR A 43 22.22 19.19 -6.77
N GLU A 44 22.47 20.46 -7.08
CA GLU A 44 23.76 20.92 -7.61
C GLU A 44 24.94 20.71 -6.66
N GLU A 45 24.85 21.27 -5.46
CA GLU A 45 25.91 21.14 -4.45
C GLU A 45 26.11 19.68 -3.99
N PRO A 46 25.04 18.92 -3.64
CA PRO A 46 25.13 17.51 -3.30
C PRO A 46 25.74 16.65 -4.40
N PHE A 47 25.36 16.88 -5.65
CA PHE A 47 25.91 16.15 -6.78
C PHE A 47 27.41 16.40 -6.95
N ALA A 48 27.84 17.67 -6.90
CA ALA A 48 29.25 18.03 -7.03
C ALA A 48 30.11 17.42 -5.91
N GLU A 49 29.61 17.40 -4.68
CA GLU A 49 30.26 16.76 -3.54
C GLU A 49 30.43 15.25 -3.76
N LEU A 50 29.35 14.55 -4.13
CA LEU A 50 29.38 13.11 -4.34
C LEU A 50 30.23 12.71 -5.53
N GLN A 51 30.18 13.47 -6.62
CA GLN A 51 31.01 13.23 -7.81
C GLN A 51 32.50 13.32 -7.47
N LYS A 52 32.90 14.30 -6.65
CA LYS A 52 34.27 14.42 -6.16
C LYS A 52 34.68 13.27 -5.25
N ALA A 53 33.76 12.77 -4.42
CA ALA A 53 34.03 11.69 -3.47
C ALA A 53 34.06 10.30 -4.13
N ALA A 54 33.29 10.09 -5.20
CA ALA A 54 33.14 8.80 -5.88
C ALA A 54 34.40 8.36 -6.66
N GLY A 55 35.18 9.31 -7.16
CA GLY A 55 36.27 9.01 -8.09
C GLY A 55 35.77 8.31 -9.35
N ASP A 56 36.53 7.35 -9.86
CA ASP A 56 36.20 6.58 -11.08
C ASP A 56 35.41 5.28 -10.79
N ALA A 57 35.17 4.95 -9.52
CA ALA A 57 34.59 3.67 -9.13
C ALA A 57 33.06 3.63 -9.27
N THR A 58 32.41 4.80 -9.17
CA THR A 58 30.95 4.92 -9.17
C THR A 58 30.51 6.07 -10.08
N GLU A 59 29.61 5.79 -11.00
CA GLU A 59 28.94 6.85 -11.76
C GLU A 59 27.92 7.56 -10.86
N VAL A 60 28.13 8.85 -10.60
CA VAL A 60 27.17 9.68 -9.85
C VAL A 60 26.24 10.39 -10.83
N ALA A 61 24.93 10.34 -10.56
CA ALA A 61 23.92 11.00 -11.36
C ALA A 61 22.93 11.77 -10.47
N ARG A 62 22.14 12.65 -11.09
CA ARG A 62 21.10 13.43 -10.41
C ARG A 62 19.81 13.50 -11.23
N ALA A 63 18.68 13.56 -10.54
CA ALA A 63 17.37 13.83 -11.13
C ALA A 63 16.56 14.72 -10.19
N TRP A 64 15.50 15.36 -10.67
CA TRP A 64 14.67 16.24 -9.87
C TRP A 64 13.22 16.29 -10.37
N GLY A 65 12.32 16.62 -9.45
CA GLY A 65 10.90 16.82 -9.71
C GLY A 65 10.00 16.25 -8.62
N ASP A 66 8.74 16.65 -8.66
CA ASP A 66 7.71 16.12 -7.75
C ASP A 66 7.30 14.70 -8.17
N LEU A 67 7.60 13.72 -7.31
CA LEU A 67 7.33 12.29 -7.55
C LEU A 67 5.84 11.92 -7.52
N PHE A 68 4.97 12.83 -7.07
CA PHE A 68 3.54 12.58 -6.87
C PHE A 68 2.66 13.07 -8.03
N VAL A 69 3.25 13.56 -9.11
CA VAL A 69 2.54 14.13 -10.26
C VAL A 69 2.99 13.50 -11.58
N ALA A 70 2.31 13.85 -12.66
CA ALA A 70 2.72 13.47 -14.00
C ALA A 70 4.03 14.17 -14.40
N THR A 71 4.82 13.56 -15.29
CA THR A 71 6.13 14.08 -15.78
C THR A 71 6.04 15.51 -16.30
N GLU A 72 4.96 15.87 -16.97
CA GLU A 72 4.73 17.23 -17.48
C GLU A 72 4.60 18.29 -16.37
N PHE A 73 4.27 17.86 -15.15
CA PHE A 73 4.07 18.73 -13.99
C PHE A 73 5.18 18.64 -12.94
N LYS A 74 6.21 17.85 -13.18
CA LYS A 74 7.24 17.55 -12.18
C LYS A 74 7.94 18.79 -11.59
N ASP A 75 8.03 19.87 -12.38
CA ASP A 75 8.65 21.15 -11.98
C ASP A 75 7.61 22.24 -11.65
N THR A 76 6.29 21.90 -11.69
CA THR A 76 5.23 22.88 -11.46
C THR A 76 4.89 22.95 -9.97
N PRO A 77 4.93 24.15 -9.36
CA PRO A 77 4.54 24.32 -7.95
C PRO A 77 3.12 23.82 -7.70
N ARG A 78 2.93 23.07 -6.61
CA ARG A 78 1.63 22.46 -6.26
C ARG A 78 0.48 23.47 -6.23
N ARG A 79 0.75 24.69 -5.77
CA ARG A 79 -0.24 25.76 -5.74
C ARG A 79 -0.75 26.09 -7.15
N GLU A 80 0.13 26.18 -8.11
CA GLU A 80 -0.23 26.47 -9.50
C GLU A 80 -1.07 25.34 -10.11
N LEU A 81 -0.76 24.07 -9.79
CA LEU A 81 -1.56 22.92 -10.22
C LEU A 81 -2.99 23.00 -9.71
N ILE A 82 -3.19 23.47 -8.48
CA ILE A 82 -4.51 23.57 -7.85
C ILE A 82 -5.27 24.79 -8.36
N GLU A 83 -4.61 25.93 -8.57
CA GLU A 83 -5.24 27.18 -9.01
C GLU A 83 -5.69 27.14 -10.48
N SER A 84 -4.95 26.47 -11.35
CA SER A 84 -5.32 26.30 -12.76
C SER A 84 -6.39 25.22 -12.93
N ALA A 85 -7.56 25.57 -13.47
CA ALA A 85 -8.66 24.63 -13.70
C ALA A 85 -8.24 23.47 -14.62
N GLU A 86 -7.49 23.75 -15.70
CA GLU A 86 -7.00 22.73 -16.64
C GLU A 86 -6.04 21.76 -15.97
N LYS A 87 -5.00 22.26 -15.28
CA LYS A 87 -4.01 21.43 -14.57
C LYS A 87 -4.67 20.63 -13.46
N ARG A 88 -5.60 21.25 -12.74
CA ARG A 88 -6.36 20.59 -11.66
C ARG A 88 -7.21 19.43 -12.18
N THR A 89 -7.92 19.60 -13.30
CA THR A 89 -8.70 18.52 -13.92
C THR A 89 -7.79 17.35 -14.28
N ARG A 90 -6.62 17.60 -14.86
CA ARG A 90 -5.61 16.57 -15.18
C ARG A 90 -5.13 15.86 -13.91
N LEU A 91 -4.81 16.60 -12.86
CA LEU A 91 -4.39 16.05 -11.57
C LEU A 91 -5.48 15.16 -10.96
N LEU A 92 -6.74 15.59 -10.99
CA LEU A 92 -7.87 14.80 -10.50
C LEU A 92 -8.06 13.52 -11.31
N ASP A 93 -7.94 13.59 -12.64
CA ASP A 93 -8.00 12.41 -13.50
C ASP A 93 -6.87 11.41 -13.21
N ASP A 94 -5.66 11.90 -12.94
CA ASP A 94 -4.53 11.05 -12.57
C ASP A 94 -4.70 10.41 -11.18
N VAL A 95 -5.33 11.10 -10.23
CA VAL A 95 -5.56 10.57 -8.86
C VAL A 95 -6.75 9.60 -8.82
N TYR A 96 -7.88 9.96 -9.41
CA TYR A 96 -9.16 9.26 -9.23
C TYR A 96 -9.52 8.32 -10.39
N GLY A 97 -9.00 8.55 -11.58
CA GLY A 97 -9.26 7.70 -12.74
C GLY A 97 -8.72 6.27 -12.57
N ALA A 98 -9.11 5.33 -13.42
CA ALA A 98 -8.51 3.99 -13.42
C ALA A 98 -7.00 4.08 -13.67
N LEU A 99 -6.18 3.30 -12.96
CA LEU A 99 -4.75 3.22 -13.25
C LEU A 99 -4.54 2.32 -14.47
N ASP A 100 -4.61 2.91 -15.64
CA ASP A 100 -4.27 2.28 -16.90
C ASP A 100 -2.78 2.49 -17.25
N GLU A 101 -2.32 1.83 -18.31
CA GLU A 101 -0.94 1.93 -18.77
C GLU A 101 -0.56 3.37 -19.17
N GLY A 102 -1.50 4.13 -19.75
CA GLY A 102 -1.27 5.52 -20.13
C GLY A 102 -1.00 6.42 -18.92
N ARG A 103 -1.81 6.30 -17.85
CA ARG A 103 -1.61 7.06 -16.61
C ARG A 103 -0.35 6.60 -15.87
N LEU A 104 -0.07 5.30 -15.86
CA LEU A 104 1.14 4.77 -15.25
C LEU A 104 2.40 5.36 -15.90
N ARG A 105 2.48 5.33 -17.24
CA ARG A 105 3.63 5.86 -18.00
C ARG A 105 3.79 7.37 -17.88
N ARG A 106 2.72 8.13 -17.64
CA ARG A 106 2.80 9.58 -17.43
C ARG A 106 3.31 9.95 -16.04
N ALA A 107 3.18 9.08 -15.03
CA ALA A 107 3.64 9.37 -13.68
C ALA A 107 5.17 9.59 -13.66
N PHE A 108 5.63 10.72 -13.11
CA PHE A 108 7.05 11.02 -13.07
C PHE A 108 7.86 9.96 -12.31
N PHE A 109 7.32 9.46 -11.21
CA PHE A 109 7.96 8.38 -10.46
C PHE A 109 8.18 7.13 -11.33
N TYR A 110 7.20 6.75 -12.15
CA TYR A 110 7.33 5.60 -13.05
C TYR A 110 8.40 5.85 -14.12
N SER A 111 8.35 7.01 -14.81
CA SER A 111 9.34 7.31 -15.85
C SER A 111 10.77 7.36 -15.30
N LEU A 112 10.95 7.97 -14.12
CA LEU A 112 12.25 8.00 -13.44
C LEU A 112 12.82 6.58 -13.21
N LEU A 113 12.00 5.64 -12.77
CA LEU A 113 12.46 4.28 -12.55
C LEU A 113 12.76 3.53 -13.86
N GLN A 114 11.99 3.80 -14.92
CA GLN A 114 12.27 3.21 -16.25
C GLN A 114 13.58 3.73 -16.85
N ASP A 115 13.91 4.99 -16.61
CA ASP A 115 15.14 5.62 -17.09
C ASP A 115 16.36 5.17 -16.28
N GLU A 116 16.25 5.17 -14.94
CA GLU A 116 17.34 4.84 -14.03
C GLU A 116 17.57 3.34 -13.87
N LYS A 117 16.52 2.50 -13.95
CA LYS A 117 16.54 1.05 -13.75
C LYS A 117 17.36 0.63 -12.52
N PRO A 118 17.00 1.12 -11.34
CA PRO A 118 17.77 0.85 -10.13
C PRO A 118 17.52 -0.58 -9.63
N ASP A 119 18.57 -1.20 -9.10
CA ASP A 119 18.47 -2.46 -8.36
C ASP A 119 18.01 -2.20 -6.92
N ILE A 120 18.46 -1.07 -6.34
CA ILE A 120 18.18 -0.65 -4.98
C ILE A 120 17.57 0.75 -4.99
N ILE A 121 16.46 0.91 -4.30
CA ILE A 121 15.86 2.23 -4.04
C ILE A 121 15.85 2.50 -2.54
N ILE A 122 16.33 3.69 -2.17
CA ILE A 122 16.22 4.22 -0.81
C ILE A 122 15.36 5.49 -0.90
N ASP A 123 14.21 5.46 -0.27
CA ASP A 123 13.26 6.56 -0.32
C ASP A 123 13.30 7.36 0.98
N CYS A 124 13.97 8.52 0.94
CA CYS A 124 14.07 9.50 2.02
C CYS A 124 13.05 10.65 1.89
N VAL A 125 12.14 10.60 0.90
CA VAL A 125 11.12 11.64 0.73
C VAL A 125 10.10 11.57 1.87
N ASN A 126 9.80 12.68 2.52
CA ASN A 126 8.76 12.73 3.54
C ASN A 126 7.36 12.75 2.91
N THR A 127 6.88 11.58 2.50
CA THR A 127 5.58 11.40 1.84
C THR A 127 4.42 11.94 2.69
N ALA A 128 4.47 11.77 4.02
CA ALA A 128 3.43 12.28 4.91
C ALA A 128 3.40 13.81 4.90
N THR A 129 4.55 14.47 4.86
CA THR A 129 4.63 15.92 4.73
C THR A 129 4.15 16.39 3.36
N ALA A 130 4.61 15.77 2.28
CA ALA A 130 4.22 16.16 0.92
C ALA A 130 2.71 16.08 0.67
N ILE A 131 2.04 15.09 1.24
CA ILE A 131 0.62 14.82 1.01
C ILE A 131 -0.27 15.50 2.08
N ALA A 132 0.07 15.44 3.38
CA ALA A 132 -0.82 15.84 4.47
C ALA A 132 -0.79 17.31 4.82
N TYR A 133 0.15 18.11 4.33
CA TYR A 133 0.14 19.57 4.53
C TYR A 133 -0.92 20.30 3.69
N GLN A 134 -1.73 19.59 2.94
CA GLN A 134 -2.88 20.16 2.24
C GLN A 134 -4.04 20.32 3.22
N ASP A 135 -4.52 21.54 3.38
CA ASP A 135 -5.51 21.89 4.41
C ASP A 135 -6.94 21.47 4.04
N VAL A 136 -7.24 20.19 4.31
CA VAL A 136 -8.58 19.62 4.11
C VAL A 136 -9.63 20.32 4.98
N PHE A 137 -9.28 20.78 6.17
CA PHE A 137 -10.25 21.35 7.12
C PHE A 137 -10.71 22.75 6.72
N THR A 138 -9.81 23.57 6.18
CA THR A 138 -10.18 24.88 5.65
C THR A 138 -11.01 24.76 4.39
N SER A 139 -10.64 23.89 3.46
CA SER A 139 -11.41 23.67 2.22
C SER A 139 -12.85 23.19 2.47
N VAL A 140 -13.09 22.36 3.50
CA VAL A 140 -14.46 21.99 3.91
C VAL A 140 -15.26 23.18 4.43
N LYS A 141 -14.63 24.10 5.18
CA LYS A 141 -15.30 25.32 5.67
C LYS A 141 -15.70 26.23 4.50
N GLU A 142 -14.83 26.37 3.50
CA GLU A 142 -15.09 27.14 2.28
C GLU A 142 -16.28 26.57 1.50
N ILE A 143 -16.33 25.24 1.28
CA ILE A 143 -17.46 24.57 0.64
C ILE A 143 -18.77 24.87 1.41
N ARG A 144 -18.75 24.69 2.74
CA ARG A 144 -19.96 24.93 3.56
C ARG A 144 -20.43 26.38 3.55
N ALA A 145 -19.49 27.33 3.51
CA ALA A 145 -19.83 28.75 3.41
C ALA A 145 -20.46 29.06 2.05
N ALA A 146 -19.89 28.57 0.94
CA ALA A 146 -20.43 28.77 -0.41
C ALA A 146 -21.83 28.16 -0.57
N ILE A 147 -22.05 26.92 -0.07
CA ILE A 147 -23.39 26.31 -0.05
C ILE A 147 -24.39 27.18 0.73
N GLY A 148 -24.00 27.72 1.88
CA GLY A 148 -24.86 28.58 2.70
C GLY A 148 -25.21 29.91 2.03
N GLN A 149 -24.41 30.38 1.08
CA GLN A 149 -24.62 31.60 0.29
C GLN A 149 -25.36 31.33 -1.03
N GLY A 150 -25.52 30.06 -1.43
CA GLY A 150 -26.12 29.66 -2.70
C GLY A 150 -25.20 29.84 -3.91
N ASP A 151 -23.89 29.91 -3.68
CA ASP A 151 -22.88 30.04 -4.73
C ASP A 151 -22.65 28.72 -5.49
N ASP A 152 -22.10 28.83 -6.70
CA ASP A 152 -21.61 27.65 -7.44
C ASP A 152 -20.39 27.07 -6.72
N VAL A 153 -20.51 25.81 -6.27
CA VAL A 153 -19.48 25.11 -5.52
C VAL A 153 -18.54 24.26 -6.37
N GLY A 154 -18.75 24.20 -7.68
CA GLY A 154 -18.02 23.28 -8.57
C GLY A 154 -16.49 23.41 -8.44
N ASP A 155 -15.96 24.61 -8.62
CA ASP A 155 -14.52 24.89 -8.53
C ASP A 155 -13.95 24.61 -7.12
N ILE A 156 -14.70 24.99 -6.07
CA ILE A 156 -14.27 24.79 -4.68
C ILE A 156 -14.23 23.30 -4.33
N VAL A 157 -15.21 22.51 -4.80
CA VAL A 157 -15.24 21.06 -4.61
C VAL A 157 -14.09 20.39 -5.34
N GLU A 158 -13.80 20.77 -6.58
CA GLU A 158 -12.63 20.24 -7.30
C GLU A 158 -11.33 20.53 -6.56
N ARG A 159 -11.13 21.75 -6.05
CA ARG A 159 -9.96 22.09 -5.19
C ARG A 159 -9.91 21.21 -3.94
N HIS A 160 -11.04 21.00 -3.29
CA HIS A 160 -11.11 20.10 -2.14
C HIS A 160 -10.70 18.67 -2.49
N LEU A 161 -11.12 18.14 -3.62
CA LEU A 161 -10.73 16.79 -4.06
C LEU A 161 -9.21 16.66 -4.28
N THR A 162 -8.53 17.75 -4.70
CA THR A 162 -7.07 17.74 -4.87
C THR A 162 -6.29 17.75 -3.56
N VAL A 163 -6.93 18.11 -2.44
CA VAL A 163 -6.27 18.13 -1.12
C VAL A 163 -6.57 16.91 -0.27
N LEU A 164 -7.38 15.97 -0.75
CA LEU A 164 -7.64 14.70 -0.06
C LEU A 164 -6.42 13.79 -0.12
N TYR A 165 -5.77 13.55 1.03
CA TYR A 165 -4.50 12.84 1.09
C TYR A 165 -4.61 11.32 0.90
N MET A 166 -5.68 10.66 1.33
CA MET A 166 -5.80 9.19 1.20
C MET A 166 -5.87 8.70 -0.25
N PRO A 167 -6.68 9.30 -1.16
CA PRO A 167 -6.65 8.92 -2.57
C PRO A 167 -5.28 9.10 -3.21
N GLN A 168 -4.58 10.20 -2.90
CA GLN A 168 -3.23 10.46 -3.40
C GLN A 168 -2.23 9.42 -2.91
N LEU A 169 -2.26 9.06 -1.62
CA LEU A 169 -1.40 8.03 -1.06
C LEU A 169 -1.66 6.66 -1.69
N ILE A 170 -2.92 6.26 -1.83
CA ILE A 170 -3.29 5.00 -2.48
C ILE A 170 -2.80 4.98 -3.93
N ARG A 171 -3.00 6.07 -4.66
CA ARG A 171 -2.53 6.20 -6.04
C ARG A 171 -1.01 6.08 -6.12
N HIS A 172 -0.28 6.79 -5.25
CA HIS A 172 1.17 6.73 -5.19
C HIS A 172 1.68 5.31 -4.94
N VAL A 173 1.13 4.59 -3.96
CA VAL A 173 1.57 3.22 -3.64
C VAL A 173 1.24 2.23 -4.76
N ARG A 174 0.15 2.42 -5.50
CA ARG A 174 -0.16 1.61 -6.68
C ARG A 174 0.84 1.85 -7.82
N ILE A 175 1.18 3.12 -8.10
CA ILE A 175 2.22 3.47 -9.07
C ILE A 175 3.57 2.92 -8.61
N LEU A 176 3.92 3.07 -7.33
CA LEU A 176 5.14 2.53 -6.74
C LEU A 176 5.28 1.03 -7.02
N LEU A 177 4.26 0.23 -6.72
CA LEU A 177 4.31 -1.21 -6.93
C LEU A 177 4.58 -1.58 -8.39
N GLU A 178 3.82 -0.99 -9.33
CA GLU A 178 3.99 -1.29 -10.75
C GLU A 178 5.35 -0.79 -11.27
N ALA A 179 5.78 0.40 -10.83
CA ALA A 179 7.08 0.95 -11.21
C ALA A 179 8.26 0.08 -10.72
N LEU A 180 8.18 -0.41 -9.48
CA LEU A 180 9.19 -1.31 -8.91
C LEU A 180 9.27 -2.64 -9.69
N ARG A 181 8.13 -3.19 -10.08
CA ARG A 181 8.06 -4.45 -10.84
C ARG A 181 8.59 -4.31 -12.25
N ASP A 182 8.14 -3.28 -12.96
CA ASP A 182 8.48 -3.06 -14.37
C ASP A 182 9.95 -2.64 -14.55
N ALA A 183 10.53 -1.93 -13.57
CA ALA A 183 11.95 -1.58 -13.56
C ALA A 183 12.86 -2.73 -13.08
N GLY A 184 12.29 -3.82 -12.55
CA GLY A 184 13.05 -4.96 -12.04
C GLY A 184 13.80 -4.67 -10.74
N VAL A 185 13.30 -3.76 -9.91
CA VAL A 185 13.90 -3.40 -8.62
C VAL A 185 13.92 -4.62 -7.69
N GLU A 186 15.07 -4.88 -7.07
CA GLU A 186 15.22 -6.00 -6.14
C GLU A 186 14.97 -5.60 -4.68
N PHE A 187 15.28 -4.34 -4.33
CA PHE A 187 15.20 -3.86 -2.95
C PHE A 187 14.69 -2.42 -2.87
N TYR A 188 13.66 -2.20 -2.07
CA TYR A 188 13.11 -0.87 -1.73
C TYR A 188 13.10 -0.67 -0.23
N LEU A 189 13.72 0.40 0.26
CA LEU A 189 13.73 0.79 1.65
C LEU A 189 13.21 2.22 1.82
N LYS A 190 12.17 2.37 2.62
CA LYS A 190 11.64 3.67 3.05
C LYS A 190 12.30 4.12 4.35
N VAL A 191 12.89 5.30 4.34
CA VAL A 191 13.21 6.04 5.56
C VAL A 191 12.00 6.93 5.84
N GLY A 192 11.07 6.41 6.65
CA GLY A 192 9.78 7.03 6.90
C GLY A 192 9.78 7.96 8.11
N THR A 193 8.65 8.64 8.32
CA THR A 193 8.38 9.42 9.55
C THR A 193 7.31 8.74 10.37
N SER A 194 7.35 8.92 11.70
CA SER A 194 6.24 8.56 12.58
C SER A 194 5.06 9.53 12.48
N GLY A 195 5.26 10.68 11.82
CA GLY A 195 4.29 11.77 11.76
C GLY A 195 4.39 12.75 12.92
N THR A 196 5.27 12.51 13.90
CA THR A 196 5.45 13.38 15.08
C THR A 196 6.38 14.56 14.83
N GLY A 197 6.77 14.82 13.58
CA GLY A 197 7.66 15.94 13.22
C GLY A 197 9.12 15.73 13.55
N GLY A 198 9.56 14.48 13.74
CA GLY A 198 10.95 14.14 14.03
C GLY A 198 11.39 14.44 15.47
N MET A 199 10.53 15.06 16.29
CA MET A 199 10.84 15.42 17.68
C MET A 199 10.57 14.29 18.67
N GLY A 200 10.08 13.12 18.22
CA GLY A 200 9.73 12.00 19.07
C GLY A 200 8.45 12.23 19.89
N LEU A 201 8.06 11.21 20.63
CA LEU A 201 6.89 11.26 21.50
C LEU A 201 7.18 11.86 22.89
N ASN A 202 8.45 12.06 23.22
CA ASN A 202 8.88 12.50 24.53
C ASN A 202 8.91 14.02 24.70
N VAL A 203 8.74 14.78 23.60
CA VAL A 203 8.71 16.24 23.64
C VAL A 203 7.27 16.72 23.75
N PRO A 204 6.90 17.44 24.85
CA PRO A 204 5.53 17.87 25.08
C PRO A 204 4.99 18.86 24.03
N PHE A 205 5.86 19.46 23.23
CA PHE A 205 5.54 20.54 22.28
C PHE A 205 6.06 20.23 20.87
N THR A 206 5.73 19.07 20.34
CA THR A 206 6.07 18.72 18.96
C THR A 206 5.51 19.79 18.00
N HIS A 207 6.35 20.34 17.13
CA HIS A 207 6.01 21.46 16.23
C HIS A 207 5.41 22.69 16.95
N SER A 208 5.85 23.00 18.17
CA SER A 208 5.30 24.10 18.99
C SER A 208 3.83 23.92 19.37
N GLU A 209 3.32 22.70 19.38
CA GLU A 209 1.91 22.42 19.70
C GLU A 209 1.77 21.81 21.10
N ALA A 210 1.05 22.50 21.98
CA ALA A 210 0.70 21.99 23.31
C ALA A 210 -0.34 20.85 23.25
N ARG A 211 -1.05 20.70 22.13
CA ARG A 211 -1.99 19.62 21.80
C ARG A 211 -1.84 19.23 20.35
N PRO A 212 -2.02 17.97 19.99
CA PRO A 212 -1.97 17.56 18.59
C PRO A 212 -3.01 18.35 17.77
N SER A 213 -2.53 19.11 16.79
CA SER A 213 -3.40 19.78 15.82
C SER A 213 -4.01 18.77 14.84
N ASN A 214 -5.07 19.19 14.14
CA ASN A 214 -5.62 18.41 13.05
C ASN A 214 -4.57 18.10 11.98
N MET A 215 -3.64 19.02 11.73
CA MET A 215 -2.56 18.85 10.77
C MET A 215 -1.56 17.78 11.23
N LEU A 216 -1.15 17.80 12.49
CA LEU A 216 -0.25 16.78 13.05
C LEU A 216 -0.92 15.39 13.03
N LEU A 217 -2.20 15.31 13.41
CA LEU A 217 -2.97 14.07 13.36
C LEU A 217 -3.13 13.55 11.93
N ALA A 218 -3.39 14.45 10.96
CA ALA A 218 -3.43 14.09 9.54
C ALA A 218 -2.09 13.54 9.05
N LYS A 219 -0.98 14.20 9.38
CA LYS A 219 0.37 13.75 9.04
C LYS A 219 0.69 12.38 9.64
N SER A 220 0.36 12.16 10.91
CA SER A 220 0.54 10.88 11.60
C SER A 220 -0.33 9.77 10.98
N SER A 221 -1.58 10.10 10.60
CA SER A 221 -2.49 9.16 9.92
C SER A 221 -1.95 8.73 8.56
N VAL A 222 -1.46 9.68 7.75
CA VAL A 222 -0.83 9.38 6.45
C VAL A 222 0.43 8.55 6.64
N ALA A 223 1.28 8.88 7.61
CA ALA A 223 2.50 8.13 7.90
C ALA A 223 2.20 6.68 8.32
N GLY A 224 1.19 6.47 9.16
CA GLY A 224 0.74 5.14 9.58
C GLY A 224 0.10 4.34 8.44
N ALA A 225 -0.77 4.98 7.67
CA ALA A 225 -1.39 4.36 6.49
C ALA A 225 -0.34 3.95 5.45
N HIS A 226 0.69 4.79 5.21
CA HIS A 226 1.79 4.47 4.30
C HIS A 226 2.52 3.20 4.73
N SER A 227 2.87 3.06 6.02
CA SER A 227 3.53 1.85 6.54
C SER A 227 2.70 0.58 6.30
N LEU A 228 1.38 0.65 6.54
CA LEU A 228 0.47 -0.47 6.26
C LEU A 228 0.38 -0.79 4.76
N LEU A 229 0.36 0.22 3.89
CA LEU A 229 0.37 0.02 2.44
C LEU A 229 1.69 -0.57 1.95
N LEU A 230 2.84 -0.16 2.52
CA LEU A 230 4.14 -0.78 2.25
C LEU A 230 4.19 -2.24 2.72
N PHE A 231 3.61 -2.54 3.88
CA PHE A 231 3.46 -3.93 4.34
C PHE A 231 2.63 -4.77 3.36
N LEU A 232 1.51 -4.25 2.85
CA LEU A 232 0.72 -4.93 1.82
C LEU A 232 1.50 -5.09 0.52
N THR A 233 2.25 -4.06 0.09
CA THR A 233 3.16 -4.13 -1.05
C THR A 233 4.20 -5.23 -0.85
N ALA A 234 4.83 -5.26 0.33
CA ALA A 234 5.82 -6.30 0.69
C ALA A 234 5.26 -7.73 0.56
N ARG A 235 3.97 -7.92 0.80
CA ARG A 235 3.28 -9.23 0.69
C ARG A 235 2.65 -9.50 -0.68
N THR A 236 2.76 -8.57 -1.61
CA THR A 236 2.19 -8.75 -2.96
C THR A 236 3.14 -9.58 -3.83
N PRO A 237 2.65 -10.62 -4.53
CA PRO A 237 3.48 -11.42 -5.43
C PRO A 237 4.18 -10.56 -6.49
N GLY A 238 5.45 -10.82 -6.72
CA GLY A 238 6.27 -10.08 -7.69
C GLY A 238 6.77 -8.72 -7.20
N ALA A 239 6.46 -8.28 -5.97
CA ALA A 239 7.09 -7.10 -5.39
C ALA A 239 8.54 -7.42 -4.95
N PRO A 240 9.43 -6.41 -4.95
CA PRO A 240 10.78 -6.57 -4.40
C PRO A 240 10.76 -6.81 -2.88
N ALA A 241 11.94 -6.96 -2.28
CA ALA A 241 12.06 -6.85 -0.84
C ALA A 241 11.74 -5.40 -0.42
N VAL A 242 10.68 -5.21 0.37
CA VAL A 242 10.23 -3.90 0.84
C VAL A 242 10.47 -3.78 2.33
N LYS A 243 11.15 -2.71 2.75
CA LYS A 243 11.44 -2.40 4.14
C LYS A 243 11.11 -0.96 4.48
N GLU A 244 10.89 -0.69 5.76
CA GLU A 244 10.72 0.68 6.26
C GLU A 244 11.40 0.84 7.61
N ILE A 245 12.23 1.88 7.77
CA ILE A 245 12.73 2.33 9.07
C ILE A 245 12.14 3.70 9.41
N LYS A 246 11.89 3.94 10.70
CA LYS A 246 11.32 5.20 11.20
C LYS A 246 12.24 5.79 12.26
N PRO A 247 13.31 6.49 11.85
CA PRO A 247 14.18 7.16 12.82
C PRO A 247 13.40 8.25 13.57
N THR A 248 13.86 8.52 14.78
CA THR A 248 13.45 9.70 15.55
C THR A 248 14.08 10.98 14.96
N ALA A 249 14.04 12.09 15.66
CA ALA A 249 14.68 13.33 15.20
C ALA A 249 16.17 13.13 14.96
N ALA A 250 16.61 13.39 13.73
CA ALA A 250 18.03 13.39 13.42
C ALA A 250 18.69 14.67 13.95
N ILE A 251 19.75 14.55 14.72
CA ILE A 251 20.61 15.68 15.10
C ILE A 251 21.58 16.00 13.95
N ALA A 252 21.15 16.90 13.10
CA ALA A 252 21.93 17.37 11.96
C ALA A 252 21.44 18.77 11.56
N TRP A 253 22.29 19.53 10.90
CA TRP A 253 21.97 20.88 10.45
C TRP A 253 22.55 21.17 9.08
N LYS A 254 21.85 22.03 8.33
CA LYS A 254 22.35 22.60 7.07
C LYS A 254 23.36 23.73 7.34
N ALA A 255 23.07 24.55 8.34
CA ALA A 255 23.90 25.69 8.68
C ALA A 255 23.69 26.16 10.14
N ILE A 256 24.73 26.75 10.72
CA ILE A 256 24.63 27.58 11.93
C ILE A 256 25.10 28.97 11.52
N ARG A 257 24.21 29.97 11.58
CA ARG A 257 24.51 31.30 11.06
C ARG A 257 23.66 32.41 11.68
N LYS A 258 24.07 33.64 11.51
CA LYS A 258 23.21 34.81 11.71
C LYS A 258 22.53 35.15 10.38
N GLY A 259 21.24 35.43 10.41
CA GLY A 259 20.48 35.80 9.22
C GLY A 259 19.07 36.28 9.56
N ARG A 260 18.36 36.70 8.52
CA ARG A 260 16.97 37.13 8.63
C ARG A 260 16.04 35.93 8.79
N LEU A 261 15.11 36.05 9.71
CA LEU A 261 14.10 35.03 9.94
C LEU A 261 12.93 35.21 8.96
N ARG A 262 12.42 34.09 8.46
CA ARG A 262 11.27 34.04 7.57
C ARG A 262 10.18 33.15 8.15
N TRP A 263 8.95 33.63 8.06
CA TRP A 263 7.77 32.88 8.40
C TRP A 263 6.90 32.73 7.15
N ARG A 264 6.62 31.50 6.74
CA ARG A 264 5.89 31.17 5.50
C ARG A 264 6.47 31.86 4.26
N GLY A 265 7.80 31.92 4.16
CA GLY A 265 8.51 32.54 3.03
C GLY A 265 8.65 34.07 3.10
N GLN A 266 7.99 34.75 4.03
CA GLN A 266 8.09 36.20 4.20
C GLN A 266 9.02 36.56 5.37
N GLU A 267 9.78 37.63 5.23
CA GLU A 267 10.61 38.13 6.33
C GLU A 267 9.71 38.57 7.50
N ILE A 268 10.11 38.26 8.73
CA ILE A 268 9.40 38.70 9.92
C ILE A 268 9.71 40.19 10.13
N PRO A 269 8.73 41.11 10.03
CA PRO A 269 8.98 42.51 10.20
C PRO A 269 9.33 42.84 11.66
N ARG A 270 10.06 43.92 11.85
CA ARG A 270 10.49 44.38 13.19
C ARG A 270 9.59 45.53 13.67
N PHE A 271 9.09 45.41 14.88
CA PHE A 271 8.27 46.44 15.53
C PHE A 271 8.86 46.78 16.89
N ASP A 272 8.67 48.03 17.30
CA ASP A 272 8.91 48.50 18.65
C ASP A 272 7.69 49.26 19.17
N ALA A 273 7.41 49.16 20.46
CA ALA A 273 6.33 49.87 21.14
C ALA A 273 6.80 50.35 22.52
N THR A 274 6.74 51.67 22.74
CA THR A 274 7.16 52.30 24.00
C THR A 274 5.99 52.68 24.90
N ASP A 275 4.79 52.82 24.29
CA ASP A 275 3.60 53.29 25.01
C ASP A 275 2.71 52.10 25.38
N PRO A 276 2.52 51.82 26.69
CA PRO A 276 1.66 50.72 27.13
C PRO A 276 0.18 51.05 26.89
N VAL A 277 -0.61 50.02 26.59
CA VAL A 277 -2.07 50.10 26.45
C VAL A 277 -2.76 49.38 27.62
N PRO A 278 -3.95 49.85 28.07
CA PRO A 278 -4.75 49.14 29.06
C PRO A 278 -5.05 47.70 28.61
N LEU A 279 -4.98 46.76 29.53
CA LEU A 279 -5.19 45.33 29.24
C LEU A 279 -6.55 45.06 28.55
N GLU A 280 -7.59 45.77 28.98
CA GLU A 280 -8.96 45.65 28.42
C GLU A 280 -9.03 46.03 26.94
N ARG A 281 -8.10 46.88 26.47
CA ARG A 281 -8.02 47.32 25.07
C ARG A 281 -6.97 46.60 24.24
N ALA A 282 -6.17 45.75 24.86
CA ALA A 282 -5.00 45.13 24.20
C ALA A 282 -5.34 44.31 22.94
N LEU A 283 -6.54 43.75 22.86
CA LEU A 283 -7.01 42.96 21.73
C LEU A 283 -7.95 43.70 20.77
N HIS A 284 -8.18 45.02 20.99
CA HIS A 284 -8.98 45.83 20.07
C HIS A 284 -8.12 46.24 18.86
N ASP A 285 -8.69 46.15 17.65
CA ASP A 285 -8.04 46.65 16.44
C ASP A 285 -7.70 48.14 16.59
N GLY A 286 -6.45 48.49 16.26
CA GLY A 286 -5.93 49.84 16.42
C GLY A 286 -5.58 50.25 17.86
N ALA A 287 -5.63 49.35 18.83
CA ALA A 287 -5.13 49.61 20.16
C ALA A 287 -3.60 49.58 20.18
N GLY A 288 -2.99 50.63 20.67
CA GLY A 288 -1.55 50.76 20.84
C GLY A 288 -0.86 51.55 19.73
N SER A 289 0.28 52.11 20.11
CA SER A 289 1.20 52.74 19.16
C SER A 289 2.45 51.86 19.03
N TRP A 290 2.71 51.39 17.84
CA TRP A 290 3.97 50.71 17.51
C TRP A 290 4.61 51.37 16.29
N LYS A 291 5.91 51.23 16.20
CA LYS A 291 6.71 51.72 15.08
C LYS A 291 7.34 50.54 14.35
N GLU A 292 7.10 50.44 13.08
CA GLU A 292 7.83 49.51 12.21
C GLU A 292 9.26 50.03 12.00
N LEU A 293 10.25 49.19 12.29
CA LEU A 293 11.67 49.53 12.29
C LEU A 293 12.27 49.09 10.97
N GLY A 294 11.83 49.01 9.93
CA GLY A 294 12.44 48.59 8.66
C GLY A 294 13.40 47.39 8.76
N GLY A 295 13.55 46.61 7.71
CA GLY A 295 14.30 45.36 7.68
C GLY A 295 13.56 44.21 8.39
N GLY A 296 14.07 43.00 8.25
CA GLY A 296 13.55 41.79 8.89
C GLY A 296 14.18 41.52 10.26
N LEU A 297 13.52 40.70 11.08
CA LEU A 297 14.08 40.19 12.32
C LEU A 297 15.29 39.33 12.03
N GLU A 298 16.43 39.60 12.66
CA GLU A 298 17.68 38.84 12.52
C GLU A 298 17.99 38.11 13.82
N ALA A 299 18.46 36.88 13.68
CA ALA A 299 18.90 36.07 14.79
C ALA A 299 20.09 35.18 14.40
N VAL A 300 20.79 34.69 15.43
CA VAL A 300 21.67 33.52 15.28
C VAL A 300 20.81 32.30 15.47
N TYR A 301 20.86 31.38 14.51
CA TYR A 301 20.06 30.17 14.52
C TYR A 301 20.81 28.97 13.95
N ILE A 302 20.34 27.79 14.35
CA ILE A 302 20.66 26.51 13.71
C ILE A 302 19.53 26.17 12.74
N ASP A 303 19.90 25.82 11.50
CA ASP A 303 18.98 25.37 10.45
C ASP A 303 19.01 23.85 10.38
N MET A 304 18.00 23.19 10.90
CA MET A 304 17.86 21.74 10.93
C MET A 304 17.02 21.21 9.72
N GLY A 305 16.90 21.98 8.68
CA GLY A 305 16.14 21.60 7.48
C GLY A 305 14.65 21.51 7.74
N GLU A 306 14.04 20.36 7.45
CA GLU A 306 12.60 20.14 7.68
C GLU A 306 12.18 20.26 9.15
N ASN A 307 13.12 20.06 10.09
CA ASN A 307 12.85 20.20 11.52
C ASN A 307 12.75 21.66 11.97
N GLY A 308 13.11 22.61 11.13
CA GLY A 308 12.95 24.03 11.37
C GLY A 308 14.21 24.78 11.74
N LEU A 309 14.02 26.05 12.11
CA LEU A 309 15.05 26.96 12.57
C LEU A 309 14.89 27.15 14.08
N PHE A 310 15.98 27.07 14.83
CA PHE A 310 15.98 27.25 16.29
C PHE A 310 17.05 28.23 16.72
N SER A 311 16.71 29.09 17.68
CA SER A 311 17.71 29.83 18.43
C SER A 311 18.53 28.90 19.30
N LYS A 312 19.65 29.38 19.87
CA LYS A 312 20.47 28.60 20.79
C LYS A 312 19.64 28.03 21.94
N ASP A 313 18.83 28.88 22.57
CA ASP A 313 18.08 28.49 23.76
C ASP A 313 16.91 27.56 23.45
N GLU A 314 16.25 27.73 22.30
CA GLU A 314 15.25 26.80 21.79
C GLU A 314 15.87 25.43 21.51
N PHE A 315 17.01 25.40 20.81
CA PHE A 315 17.71 24.15 20.50
C PHE A 315 18.21 23.45 21.77
N GLU A 316 18.77 24.20 22.73
CA GLU A 316 19.18 23.67 24.02
C GLU A 316 17.98 23.08 24.77
N THR A 317 16.83 23.76 24.76
CA THR A 317 15.61 23.28 25.43
C THR A 317 15.12 21.96 24.84
N ILE A 318 15.04 21.85 23.53
CA ILE A 318 14.55 20.62 22.88
C ILE A 318 15.53 19.46 22.92
N SER A 319 16.84 19.75 23.07
CA SER A 319 17.89 18.73 23.08
C SER A 319 18.41 18.38 24.47
N ALA A 320 18.05 19.16 25.51
CA ALA A 320 18.53 18.96 26.87
C ALA A 320 17.78 17.85 27.61
N LEU A 321 18.47 17.29 28.61
CA LEU A 321 17.87 16.44 29.66
C LEU A 321 17.25 15.11 29.21
N GLY A 322 17.58 14.61 28.03
CA GLY A 322 17.00 13.35 27.53
C GLY A 322 15.50 13.44 27.26
N LEU A 323 14.95 14.64 27.09
CA LEU A 323 13.56 14.85 26.68
C LEU A 323 13.30 14.40 25.23
N MET A 324 14.36 14.29 24.46
CA MET A 324 14.36 13.89 23.06
C MET A 324 15.42 12.82 22.82
N GLU A 325 15.05 11.71 22.21
CA GLU A 325 16.03 10.78 21.66
C GLU A 325 16.43 11.28 20.26
N LEU A 326 17.72 11.56 20.11
CA LEU A 326 18.32 12.01 18.86
C LEU A 326 19.16 10.89 18.28
N VAL A 327 19.05 10.71 16.97
CA VAL A 327 19.95 9.88 16.17
C VAL A 327 20.73 10.76 15.21
N THR A 328 21.92 10.34 14.83
CA THR A 328 22.69 11.02 13.78
C THR A 328 22.24 10.54 12.40
N THR A 329 22.46 11.34 11.39
CA THR A 329 22.23 10.94 9.99
C THR A 329 23.10 9.74 9.61
N GLU A 330 24.28 9.63 10.18
CA GLU A 330 25.23 8.53 10.00
C GLU A 330 24.73 7.22 10.62
N GLU A 331 24.09 7.26 11.77
CA GLU A 331 23.45 6.08 12.38
C GLU A 331 22.28 5.58 11.54
N ILE A 332 21.46 6.50 10.98
CA ILE A 332 20.39 6.16 10.05
C ILE A 332 20.99 5.50 8.79
N ALA A 333 22.04 6.09 8.22
CA ALA A 333 22.72 5.54 7.05
C ALA A 333 23.29 4.14 7.33
N THR A 334 23.91 3.95 8.49
CA THR A 334 24.41 2.64 8.91
C THR A 334 23.31 1.61 9.04
N ALA A 335 22.14 1.98 9.59
CA ALA A 335 20.98 1.10 9.67
C ALA A 335 20.46 0.72 8.28
N VAL A 336 20.36 1.69 7.35
CA VAL A 336 19.96 1.45 5.95
C VAL A 336 20.90 0.44 5.28
N LEU A 337 22.21 0.64 5.36
CA LEU A 337 23.19 -0.26 4.73
C LEU A 337 23.12 -1.68 5.31
N ARG A 338 22.93 -1.80 6.62
CA ARG A 338 22.74 -3.12 7.26
C ARG A 338 21.50 -3.83 6.75
N GLU A 339 20.37 -3.13 6.66
CA GLU A 339 19.11 -3.71 6.14
C GLU A 339 19.25 -4.16 4.69
N ILE A 340 19.93 -3.39 3.84
CA ILE A 340 20.21 -3.78 2.44
C ILE A 340 21.02 -5.08 2.39
N ARG A 341 22.01 -5.22 3.25
CA ARG A 341 22.90 -6.40 3.33
C ARG A 341 22.27 -7.62 3.98
N GLY A 342 20.99 -7.54 4.38
CA GLY A 342 20.30 -8.63 5.06
C GLY A 342 20.80 -8.83 6.51
N GLN A 343 21.35 -7.79 7.13
CA GLN A 343 21.72 -7.75 8.54
C GLN A 343 20.62 -7.04 9.33
N PRO A 344 19.63 -7.77 9.88
CA PRO A 344 18.48 -7.15 10.50
C PRO A 344 18.90 -6.26 11.67
N THR A 345 18.38 -5.02 11.66
CA THR A 345 18.65 -4.04 12.73
C THR A 345 17.62 -4.11 13.86
N GLY A 346 16.47 -4.76 13.61
CA GLY A 346 15.30 -4.70 14.48
C GLY A 346 14.45 -3.43 14.29
N LEU A 347 14.84 -2.53 13.38
CA LEU A 347 14.18 -1.24 13.13
C LEU A 347 13.21 -1.29 11.95
N ASP A 348 13.16 -2.40 11.21
CA ASP A 348 12.27 -2.56 10.05
C ASP A 348 10.81 -2.72 10.49
N VAL A 349 10.02 -1.67 10.27
CA VAL A 349 8.60 -1.59 10.63
C VAL A 349 7.77 -2.62 9.85
N VAL A 350 8.11 -2.88 8.58
CA VAL A 350 7.40 -3.87 7.74
C VAL A 350 7.57 -5.26 8.33
N SER A 351 8.80 -5.64 8.72
CA SER A 351 9.05 -6.91 9.41
C SER A 351 8.39 -6.98 10.77
N ALA A 352 8.32 -5.87 11.52
CA ALA A 352 7.65 -5.83 12.82
C ALA A 352 6.13 -6.03 12.67
N ILE A 353 5.50 -5.41 11.68
CA ILE A 353 4.08 -5.60 11.37
C ILE A 353 3.84 -7.05 10.92
N ASP A 354 4.70 -7.60 10.07
CA ASP A 354 4.60 -8.99 9.62
C ASP A 354 4.72 -9.98 10.79
N GLY A 355 5.67 -9.75 11.69
CA GLY A 355 5.85 -10.57 12.88
C GLY A 355 4.71 -10.43 13.91
N ALA A 356 4.07 -9.26 13.98
CA ALA A 356 2.91 -9.02 14.84
C ALA A 356 1.60 -9.52 14.22
N ALA A 357 1.54 -9.69 12.90
CA ALA A 357 0.38 -10.27 12.23
C ALA A 357 0.20 -11.73 12.68
N MET A 358 -1.03 -12.06 13.11
CA MET A 358 -1.34 -13.42 13.55
C MET A 358 -1.41 -14.35 12.34
N GLY A 359 -0.35 -15.13 12.14
CA GLY A 359 -0.33 -16.20 11.14
C GLY A 359 -1.09 -17.45 11.59
N PRO A 360 -1.28 -18.44 10.68
CA PRO A 360 -1.82 -19.75 11.03
C PRO A 360 -0.98 -20.39 12.13
N THR A 361 -1.64 -20.80 13.21
CA THR A 361 -1.00 -21.52 14.32
C THR A 361 -1.61 -22.91 14.43
N TYR A 362 -0.88 -23.86 15.04
CA TYR A 362 -1.41 -25.19 15.37
C TYR A 362 -2.74 -25.11 16.10
N ARG A 363 -2.85 -24.21 17.10
CA ARG A 363 -4.08 -24.01 17.86
C ARG A 363 -5.23 -23.54 16.96
N GLY A 364 -4.97 -22.63 16.02
CA GLY A 364 -5.94 -22.20 15.01
C GLY A 364 -6.38 -23.34 14.11
N GLY A 365 -5.45 -24.21 13.70
CA GLY A 365 -5.74 -25.40 12.92
C GLY A 365 -6.65 -26.39 13.65
N VAL A 366 -6.38 -26.66 14.93
CA VAL A 366 -7.24 -27.50 15.78
C VAL A 366 -8.65 -26.93 15.91
N LEU A 367 -8.79 -25.62 16.15
CA LEU A 367 -10.10 -24.97 16.24
C LEU A 367 -10.86 -25.03 14.91
N ARG A 368 -10.18 -24.88 13.78
CA ARG A 368 -10.77 -25.08 12.46
C ARG A 368 -11.34 -26.48 12.28
N GLU A 369 -10.59 -27.52 12.61
CA GLU A 369 -11.04 -28.91 12.49
C GLU A 369 -12.22 -29.20 13.43
N LEU A 370 -12.19 -28.70 14.66
CA LEU A 370 -13.32 -28.83 15.60
C LEU A 370 -14.58 -28.15 15.05
N ALA A 371 -14.45 -26.95 14.44
CA ALA A 371 -15.59 -26.27 13.83
C ALA A 371 -16.17 -27.05 12.66
N LEU A 372 -15.31 -27.53 11.74
CA LEU A 372 -15.75 -28.36 10.61
C LEU A 372 -16.45 -29.64 11.06
N LYS A 373 -15.89 -30.32 12.06
CA LYS A 373 -16.51 -31.51 12.65
C LYS A 373 -17.89 -31.20 13.24
N ARG A 374 -18.02 -30.11 14.01
CA ARG A 374 -19.31 -29.73 14.61
C ARG A 374 -20.35 -29.35 13.54
N MET A 375 -19.93 -28.68 12.45
CA MET A 375 -20.82 -28.39 11.31
C MET A 375 -21.29 -29.69 10.65
N GLU A 376 -20.41 -30.67 10.42
CA GLU A 376 -20.74 -31.96 9.83
C GLU A 376 -21.73 -32.76 10.73
N GLU A 377 -21.53 -32.74 12.05
CA GLU A 377 -22.45 -33.33 13.01
C GLU A 377 -23.84 -32.70 12.93
N LEU A 378 -23.92 -31.37 12.87
CA LEU A 378 -25.19 -30.64 12.72
C LEU A 378 -25.88 -30.94 11.39
N GLU A 379 -25.17 -31.04 10.30
CA GLU A 379 -25.72 -31.44 8.98
C GLU A 379 -26.32 -32.86 9.09
N GLN A 380 -25.67 -33.77 9.77
CA GLN A 380 -26.18 -35.12 10.02
C GLN A 380 -27.40 -35.14 10.96
N GLU A 381 -27.35 -34.38 12.07
CA GLU A 381 -28.44 -34.25 13.05
C GLU A 381 -29.72 -33.66 12.42
N THR A 382 -29.54 -32.68 11.54
CA THR A 382 -30.67 -31.95 10.88
C THR A 382 -31.11 -32.54 9.56
N GLY A 383 -30.30 -33.43 8.99
CA GLY A 383 -30.51 -33.95 7.63
C GLY A 383 -30.37 -32.91 6.53
N SER A 384 -29.75 -31.74 6.82
CA SER A 384 -29.59 -30.64 5.90
C SER A 384 -28.12 -30.46 5.51
N ARG A 385 -27.83 -30.38 4.21
CA ARG A 385 -26.47 -30.17 3.68
C ARG A 385 -26.31 -28.75 3.18
N SER A 386 -25.39 -28.00 3.79
CA SER A 386 -25.11 -26.61 3.43
C SER A 386 -23.83 -26.50 2.61
N VAL A 387 -23.95 -26.22 1.31
CA VAL A 387 -22.80 -26.18 0.39
C VAL A 387 -22.25 -24.76 0.22
N ALA A 388 -23.10 -23.80 -0.17
CA ALA A 388 -22.73 -22.41 -0.35
C ALA A 388 -23.95 -21.49 -0.24
N PHE A 389 -23.72 -20.22 0.19
CA PHE A 389 -24.75 -19.19 0.32
C PHE A 389 -24.48 -17.96 -0.52
N GLU A 390 -23.41 -17.95 -1.33
CA GLU A 390 -22.97 -16.80 -2.15
C GLU A 390 -22.62 -15.54 -1.31
N MET A 391 -22.15 -15.70 -0.08
CA MET A 391 -21.78 -14.59 0.79
C MET A 391 -20.27 -14.36 0.90
N LEU A 392 -19.46 -15.35 0.52
CA LEU A 392 -18.01 -15.31 0.75
C LEU A 392 -17.23 -14.66 -0.39
N GLY A 393 -17.77 -14.58 -1.58
CA GLY A 393 -16.96 -14.10 -2.69
C GLY A 393 -17.64 -14.22 -4.05
N PRO A 394 -16.85 -14.35 -5.14
CA PRO A 394 -17.42 -14.38 -6.47
C PRO A 394 -18.27 -15.62 -6.69
N PRO A 395 -19.31 -15.56 -7.55
CA PRO A 395 -20.17 -16.71 -7.91
C PRO A 395 -19.39 -17.95 -8.36
N ARG A 396 -18.17 -17.77 -8.85
CA ARG A 396 -17.26 -18.85 -9.21
C ARG A 396 -16.94 -19.78 -8.02
N LEU A 397 -16.81 -19.25 -6.81
CA LEU A 397 -16.59 -20.09 -5.62
C LEU A 397 -17.77 -21.01 -5.38
N SER A 398 -18.97 -20.45 -5.36
CA SER A 398 -20.20 -21.23 -5.14
C SER A 398 -20.42 -22.27 -6.25
N LYS A 399 -20.15 -21.90 -7.52
CA LYS A 399 -20.12 -22.84 -8.65
C LYS A 399 -19.22 -24.04 -8.38
N LEU A 400 -17.95 -23.77 -8.06
CA LEU A 400 -16.96 -24.83 -7.80
C LEU A 400 -17.36 -25.72 -6.61
N LEU A 401 -17.92 -25.12 -5.54
CA LEU A 401 -18.39 -25.87 -4.39
C LEU A 401 -19.55 -26.81 -4.73
N PHE A 402 -20.55 -26.35 -5.50
CA PHE A 402 -21.65 -27.21 -5.91
C PHE A 402 -21.25 -28.29 -6.89
N GLU A 403 -20.37 -28.01 -7.84
CA GLU A 403 -19.83 -29.03 -8.75
C GLU A 403 -19.01 -30.08 -8.00
N ALA A 404 -18.14 -29.66 -7.07
CA ALA A 404 -17.40 -30.57 -6.21
C ALA A 404 -18.32 -31.35 -5.25
N TYR A 405 -19.42 -30.78 -4.78
CA TYR A 405 -20.44 -31.46 -4.02
C TYR A 405 -21.14 -32.55 -4.83
N ILE A 406 -21.51 -32.27 -6.07
CA ILE A 406 -22.07 -33.29 -6.97
C ILE A 406 -21.08 -34.44 -7.13
N LEU A 407 -19.79 -34.16 -7.34
CA LEU A 407 -18.75 -35.20 -7.38
C LEU A 407 -18.62 -35.98 -6.07
N GLU A 408 -18.69 -35.31 -4.90
CA GLU A 408 -18.71 -35.98 -3.61
C GLU A 408 -19.88 -36.97 -3.49
N ARG A 409 -21.04 -36.58 -3.98
CA ARG A 409 -22.25 -37.43 -3.93
C ARG A 409 -22.20 -38.62 -4.87
N LEU A 410 -21.54 -38.47 -6.02
CA LEU A 410 -21.44 -39.51 -7.02
C LEU A 410 -20.27 -40.48 -6.76
N TYR A 411 -19.15 -40.01 -6.22
CA TYR A 411 -17.91 -40.78 -6.14
C TYR A 411 -17.33 -40.94 -4.73
N GLU A 412 -17.73 -40.13 -3.76
CA GLU A 412 -17.28 -40.13 -2.35
C GLU A 412 -15.77 -39.91 -2.11
N THR A 413 -14.91 -40.48 -2.96
CA THR A 413 -13.46 -40.48 -2.77
C THR A 413 -12.71 -39.84 -3.95
N LEU A 414 -11.53 -39.27 -3.65
CA LEU A 414 -10.64 -38.70 -4.67
C LEU A 414 -10.20 -39.75 -5.73
N PRO A 415 -9.79 -40.96 -5.37
CA PRO A 415 -9.46 -41.98 -6.38
C PRO A 415 -10.62 -42.31 -7.31
N ALA A 416 -11.83 -42.48 -6.80
CA ALA A 416 -13.00 -42.79 -7.64
C ALA A 416 -13.33 -41.60 -8.58
N ALA A 417 -13.27 -40.37 -8.09
CA ALA A 417 -13.49 -39.16 -8.90
C ALA A 417 -12.33 -38.91 -9.90
N ALA A 418 -11.11 -39.37 -9.63
CA ALA A 418 -10.00 -39.26 -10.56
C ALA A 418 -10.17 -40.15 -11.81
N ASP A 419 -10.97 -41.22 -11.71
CA ASP A 419 -11.23 -42.18 -12.78
C ASP A 419 -12.62 -42.03 -13.41
N LEU A 420 -13.34 -40.92 -13.09
CA LEU A 420 -14.70 -40.66 -13.65
C LEU A 420 -14.71 -40.68 -15.19
N ASP A 421 -15.82 -41.17 -15.76
CA ASP A 421 -16.16 -40.96 -17.15
C ASP A 421 -16.96 -39.66 -17.31
N PRO A 422 -16.55 -38.69 -18.15
CA PRO A 422 -17.21 -37.40 -18.26
C PRO A 422 -18.65 -37.47 -18.76
N ASP A 423 -18.99 -38.35 -19.68
CA ASP A 423 -20.34 -38.46 -20.26
C ASP A 423 -21.29 -39.15 -19.27
N GLU A 424 -20.84 -40.21 -18.63
CA GLU A 424 -21.60 -40.89 -17.56
C GLU A 424 -21.82 -39.91 -16.38
N THR A 425 -20.78 -39.16 -16.01
CA THR A 425 -20.87 -38.14 -14.94
C THR A 425 -21.86 -37.04 -15.28
N ALA A 426 -21.88 -36.56 -16.52
CA ALA A 426 -22.84 -35.54 -16.95
C ALA A 426 -24.30 -36.02 -16.81
N ALA A 427 -24.59 -37.24 -17.25
CA ALA A 427 -25.91 -37.84 -17.08
C ALA A 427 -26.29 -38.09 -15.61
N ALA A 428 -25.34 -38.61 -14.83
CA ALA A 428 -25.56 -38.85 -13.39
C ALA A 428 -25.76 -37.55 -12.59
N ALA A 429 -24.99 -36.49 -12.89
CA ALA A 429 -25.13 -35.18 -12.25
C ALA A 429 -26.49 -34.52 -12.57
N GLU A 430 -26.95 -34.64 -13.81
CA GLU A 430 -28.28 -34.14 -14.19
C GLU A 430 -29.40 -34.93 -13.48
N SER A 431 -29.29 -36.28 -13.40
CA SER A 431 -30.23 -37.12 -12.64
C SER A 431 -30.22 -36.77 -11.17
N PHE A 432 -29.03 -36.63 -10.57
CA PHE A 432 -28.87 -36.25 -9.18
C PHE A 432 -29.60 -34.93 -8.86
N LEU A 433 -29.39 -33.87 -9.66
CA LEU A 433 -30.05 -32.58 -9.43
C LEU A 433 -31.56 -32.62 -9.74
N ARG A 434 -32.01 -33.53 -10.59
CA ARG A 434 -33.44 -33.75 -10.84
C ARG A 434 -34.15 -34.39 -9.65
N GLU A 435 -33.48 -35.31 -8.98
CA GLU A 435 -33.99 -36.07 -7.85
C GLU A 435 -33.75 -35.39 -6.49
N ASN A 436 -32.76 -34.46 -6.43
CA ASN A 436 -32.42 -33.75 -5.20
C ASN A 436 -32.92 -32.30 -5.26
N ASP A 437 -34.16 -32.10 -4.81
CA ASP A 437 -34.80 -30.79 -4.77
C ASP A 437 -34.04 -29.79 -3.92
N GLU A 438 -33.49 -30.20 -2.78
CA GLU A 438 -32.77 -29.31 -1.87
C GLU A 438 -31.51 -28.72 -2.55
N ALA A 439 -30.68 -29.54 -3.17
CA ALA A 439 -29.49 -29.07 -3.85
C ALA A 439 -29.85 -28.13 -5.01
N ARG A 440 -30.86 -28.48 -5.82
CA ARG A 440 -31.33 -27.66 -6.94
C ARG A 440 -31.88 -26.31 -6.47
N ILE A 441 -32.72 -26.31 -5.43
CA ILE A 441 -33.30 -25.10 -4.86
C ILE A 441 -32.18 -24.21 -4.31
N ASN A 442 -31.23 -24.76 -3.57
CA ASN A 442 -30.12 -24.01 -3.00
C ASN A 442 -29.29 -23.30 -4.09
N ILE A 443 -28.93 -24.03 -5.16
CA ILE A 443 -28.19 -23.44 -6.31
C ILE A 443 -28.95 -22.27 -6.93
N LEU A 444 -30.24 -22.50 -7.25
CA LEU A 444 -31.06 -21.50 -7.94
C LEU A 444 -31.38 -20.30 -7.06
N SER A 445 -31.60 -20.53 -5.76
CA SER A 445 -31.97 -19.48 -4.80
C SER A 445 -30.83 -18.48 -4.54
N ILE A 446 -29.59 -18.90 -4.68
CA ILE A 446 -28.44 -18.00 -4.54
C ILE A 446 -28.01 -17.34 -5.86
N GLY A 447 -28.78 -17.52 -6.92
CA GLY A 447 -28.59 -16.85 -8.21
C GLY A 447 -27.58 -17.52 -9.14
N LEU A 448 -27.34 -18.82 -8.99
CA LEU A 448 -26.51 -19.61 -9.91
C LEU A 448 -27.39 -20.37 -10.89
N PRO A 449 -27.30 -20.11 -12.20
CA PRO A 449 -27.94 -20.96 -13.20
C PRO A 449 -27.27 -22.34 -13.27
N ILE A 450 -28.04 -23.34 -13.65
CA ILE A 450 -27.59 -24.71 -13.93
C ILE A 450 -27.67 -24.95 -15.43
N LEU A 451 -26.54 -25.12 -16.07
CA LEU A 451 -26.45 -25.51 -17.48
C LEU A 451 -26.50 -27.04 -17.57
N ASN A 452 -27.55 -27.56 -18.22
CA ASN A 452 -27.76 -28.99 -18.34
C ASN A 452 -26.72 -29.69 -19.23
N ALA A 453 -26.66 -31.01 -19.14
CA ALA A 453 -25.68 -31.83 -19.86
C ALA A 453 -25.74 -31.66 -21.38
N ASP A 454 -26.91 -31.32 -21.93
CA ASP A 454 -27.11 -31.04 -23.37
C ASP A 454 -26.41 -29.75 -23.86
N GLY A 455 -25.93 -28.91 -22.94
CA GLY A 455 -25.30 -27.62 -23.24
C GLY A 455 -26.21 -26.59 -23.89
N LYS A 456 -27.52 -26.86 -23.94
CA LYS A 456 -28.52 -26.03 -24.63
C LYS A 456 -29.62 -25.54 -23.71
N THR A 457 -29.91 -26.25 -22.64
CA THR A 457 -30.98 -25.94 -21.71
C THR A 457 -30.44 -25.51 -20.34
N VAL A 458 -31.12 -24.57 -19.68
CA VAL A 458 -30.66 -23.96 -18.43
C VAL A 458 -31.80 -23.88 -17.43
N LEU A 459 -31.57 -24.29 -16.20
CA LEU A 459 -32.42 -23.97 -15.07
C LEU A 459 -31.91 -22.70 -14.41
N ARG A 460 -32.79 -21.73 -14.14
CA ARG A 460 -32.43 -20.50 -13.45
C ARG A 460 -33.52 -20.01 -12.49
N GLY A 461 -33.07 -19.34 -11.43
CA GLY A 461 -33.93 -18.57 -10.53
C GLY A 461 -34.21 -17.16 -11.06
N PRO A 462 -34.90 -16.34 -10.24
CA PRO A 462 -35.22 -14.94 -10.62
C PRO A 462 -33.94 -14.08 -10.71
N ASP A 463 -32.93 -14.36 -9.91
CA ASP A 463 -31.63 -13.69 -9.94
C ASP A 463 -30.60 -14.54 -10.71
N VAL A 464 -29.64 -13.86 -11.36
CA VAL A 464 -28.48 -14.45 -12.02
C VAL A 464 -27.26 -13.62 -11.69
N LYS A 465 -26.35 -14.16 -10.88
CA LYS A 465 -25.17 -13.44 -10.38
C LYS A 465 -24.09 -13.21 -11.45
N SER A 466 -23.89 -14.17 -12.34
CA SER A 466 -22.95 -14.04 -13.46
C SER A 466 -23.71 -13.83 -14.76
N ARG A 467 -23.62 -12.62 -15.31
CA ARG A 467 -24.28 -12.22 -16.55
C ARG A 467 -23.26 -11.78 -17.59
N PRO A 468 -23.54 -11.94 -18.90
CA PRO A 468 -22.75 -11.32 -19.94
C PRO A 468 -22.88 -9.79 -19.86
N GLU A 469 -21.94 -9.07 -20.45
CA GLU A 469 -22.06 -7.63 -20.66
C GLU A 469 -23.31 -7.33 -21.49
N SER A 470 -23.88 -6.12 -21.33
CA SER A 470 -25.14 -5.74 -21.98
C SER A 470 -25.08 -5.97 -23.50
N GLY A 471 -25.95 -6.81 -24.00
CA GLY A 471 -26.06 -7.16 -25.44
C GLY A 471 -25.11 -8.28 -25.91
N ALA A 472 -24.32 -8.89 -25.04
CA ALA A 472 -23.48 -10.03 -25.38
C ALA A 472 -24.22 -11.36 -25.13
N GLU A 473 -23.85 -12.39 -25.89
CA GLU A 473 -24.32 -13.76 -25.68
C GLU A 473 -23.61 -14.41 -24.48
N VAL A 474 -24.21 -15.46 -23.92
CA VAL A 474 -23.59 -16.25 -22.85
C VAL A 474 -22.45 -17.06 -23.45
N ASP A 475 -21.24 -16.76 -23.04
CA ASP A 475 -20.02 -17.44 -23.43
C ASP A 475 -19.43 -18.29 -22.30
N GLU A 476 -18.36 -19.03 -22.60
CA GLU A 476 -17.66 -19.87 -21.61
C GLU A 476 -17.11 -19.07 -20.42
N ARG A 477 -16.83 -17.78 -20.58
CA ARG A 477 -16.37 -16.91 -19.49
C ARG A 477 -17.48 -16.65 -18.48
N VAL A 478 -18.70 -16.39 -18.97
CA VAL A 478 -19.88 -16.22 -18.12
C VAL A 478 -20.19 -17.49 -17.35
N ILE A 479 -20.18 -18.65 -18.05
CA ILE A 479 -20.42 -19.96 -17.44
C ILE A 479 -19.36 -20.26 -16.38
N SER A 480 -18.08 -20.08 -16.71
CA SER A 480 -16.98 -20.35 -15.78
C SER A 480 -17.02 -19.47 -14.52
N ARG A 481 -17.60 -18.27 -14.59
CA ARG A 481 -17.67 -17.31 -13.50
C ARG A 481 -18.77 -17.59 -12.48
N GLY A 482 -19.79 -18.44 -12.78
CA GLY A 482 -20.82 -18.63 -11.80
C GLY A 482 -22.04 -19.43 -12.26
N TRP A 483 -21.94 -20.28 -13.26
CA TRP A 483 -23.00 -21.22 -13.65
C TRP A 483 -22.56 -22.64 -13.30
N VAL A 484 -23.38 -23.41 -12.62
CA VAL A 484 -23.15 -24.84 -12.41
C VAL A 484 -23.27 -25.53 -13.76
N ASP A 485 -22.18 -26.14 -14.22
CA ASP A 485 -22.05 -26.67 -15.57
C ASP A 485 -22.03 -28.20 -15.53
N LEU A 486 -23.09 -28.82 -16.07
CA LEU A 486 -23.26 -30.27 -16.07
C LEU A 486 -22.74 -30.93 -17.35
N ARG A 487 -22.14 -30.19 -18.29
CA ARG A 487 -21.63 -30.74 -19.55
C ARG A 487 -20.41 -31.64 -19.33
N SER A 488 -20.26 -32.62 -20.18
CA SER A 488 -19.13 -33.56 -20.16
C SER A 488 -17.77 -32.87 -20.14
N GLN A 489 -17.59 -31.77 -20.89
CA GLN A 489 -16.35 -31.00 -20.92
C GLN A 489 -15.94 -30.42 -19.56
N ASN A 490 -16.93 -30.05 -18.74
CA ASN A 490 -16.66 -29.57 -17.38
C ASN A 490 -16.19 -30.73 -16.48
N TRP A 491 -16.79 -31.90 -16.60
CA TRP A 491 -16.40 -33.08 -15.84
C TRP A 491 -15.03 -33.62 -16.28
N GLU A 492 -14.68 -33.53 -17.56
CA GLU A 492 -13.31 -33.79 -18.01
C GLU A 492 -12.30 -32.86 -17.34
N THR A 493 -12.65 -31.56 -17.22
CA THR A 493 -11.84 -30.58 -16.51
C THR A 493 -11.70 -30.96 -15.03
N TRP A 494 -12.80 -31.36 -14.38
CA TRP A 494 -12.79 -31.80 -12.99
C TRP A 494 -11.98 -33.08 -12.80
N ARG A 495 -12.06 -34.05 -13.71
CA ARG A 495 -11.21 -35.26 -13.70
C ARG A 495 -9.73 -34.88 -13.67
N GLY A 496 -9.31 -33.98 -14.53
CA GLY A 496 -7.94 -33.48 -14.57
C GLY A 496 -7.50 -32.78 -13.28
N ARG A 497 -8.40 -32.00 -12.67
CA ARG A 497 -8.17 -31.32 -11.39
C ARG A 497 -8.02 -32.32 -10.24
N ILE A 498 -8.93 -33.27 -10.13
CA ILE A 498 -8.91 -34.27 -9.07
C ILE A 498 -7.66 -35.16 -9.15
N ARG A 499 -7.21 -35.56 -10.36
CA ARG A 499 -5.96 -36.30 -10.54
C ARG A 499 -4.76 -35.53 -9.98
N LYS A 500 -4.60 -34.26 -10.36
CA LYS A 500 -3.52 -33.41 -9.85
C LYS A 500 -3.62 -33.18 -8.35
N TYR A 501 -4.83 -32.98 -7.82
CA TYR A 501 -5.05 -32.83 -6.39
C TYR A 501 -4.71 -34.12 -5.63
N LEU A 502 -5.10 -35.29 -6.14
CA LEU A 502 -4.77 -36.59 -5.57
C LEU A 502 -3.25 -36.83 -5.55
N ASP A 503 -2.55 -36.45 -6.62
CA ASP A 503 -1.09 -36.59 -6.70
C ASP A 503 -0.40 -35.71 -5.64
N GLU A 504 -0.91 -34.50 -5.39
CA GLU A 504 -0.39 -33.64 -4.31
C GLU A 504 -0.68 -34.19 -2.91
N VAL A 505 -1.87 -34.74 -2.70
CA VAL A 505 -2.21 -35.41 -1.43
C VAL A 505 -1.26 -36.57 -1.16
N ARG A 506 -0.93 -37.35 -2.19
CA ARG A 506 0.03 -38.48 -2.10
C ARG A 506 1.47 -38.04 -1.91
N ALA A 507 1.84 -36.88 -2.41
CA ALA A 507 3.20 -36.32 -2.30
C ALA A 507 3.46 -35.63 -0.94
N GLN A 508 2.43 -35.45 -0.09
CA GLN A 508 2.62 -34.83 1.22
C GLN A 508 3.42 -35.74 2.15
N PRO A 509 4.37 -35.18 2.94
CA PRO A 509 5.14 -35.95 3.91
C PRO A 509 4.21 -36.65 4.92
N GLY A 510 4.63 -37.83 5.39
CA GLY A 510 3.90 -38.59 6.39
C GLY A 510 3.71 -37.82 7.71
N PRO A 511 2.84 -38.32 8.60
CA PRO A 511 2.54 -37.64 9.88
C PRO A 511 3.76 -37.39 10.77
N ASP A 512 4.83 -38.15 10.58
CA ASP A 512 6.07 -38.04 11.36
C ASP A 512 7.15 -37.15 10.73
N GLU A 513 6.94 -36.65 9.50
CA GLU A 513 7.95 -35.92 8.72
C GLU A 513 7.61 -34.44 8.52
N GLY A 514 6.44 -34.00 8.92
CA GLY A 514 5.95 -32.63 8.68
C GLY A 514 5.96 -31.73 9.89
N SER A 515 6.10 -30.42 9.66
CA SER A 515 5.85 -29.42 10.69
C SER A 515 4.37 -29.43 11.09
N VAL A 516 4.09 -29.42 12.38
CA VAL A 516 2.72 -29.32 12.95
C VAL A 516 2.04 -27.99 12.56
N ALA A 517 2.76 -27.05 11.98
CA ALA A 517 2.22 -25.81 11.43
C ALA A 517 1.39 -26.02 10.15
N ASP A 518 1.59 -27.11 9.42
CA ASP A 518 0.72 -27.52 8.31
C ASP A 518 -0.50 -28.25 8.87
N ALA A 519 -1.35 -27.51 9.54
CA ALA A 519 -2.53 -28.01 10.26
C ALA A 519 -3.69 -28.43 9.33
N ASP A 520 -3.45 -28.70 8.08
CA ASP A 520 -4.47 -29.27 7.18
C ASP A 520 -4.47 -30.80 7.24
N LEU A 521 -4.75 -31.31 8.44
CA LEU A 521 -4.96 -32.75 8.69
C LEU A 521 -6.04 -33.35 7.77
N SER A 522 -6.92 -32.50 7.23
CA SER A 522 -8.02 -32.89 6.34
C SER A 522 -7.56 -33.25 4.93
N THR A 523 -6.41 -32.75 4.47
CA THR A 523 -5.89 -33.04 3.12
C THR A 523 -5.32 -34.45 2.99
N ARG A 524 -5.08 -35.15 4.11
CA ARG A 524 -4.58 -36.52 4.14
C ARG A 524 -5.64 -37.60 3.92
N SER A 525 -6.91 -37.20 3.87
CA SER A 525 -8.02 -38.12 3.62
C SER A 525 -8.23 -38.33 2.11
N ASN A 526 -8.42 -39.56 1.69
CA ASN A 526 -8.86 -39.89 0.32
C ASN A 526 -10.34 -39.49 0.06
N ARG A 527 -11.06 -39.00 1.04
CA ARG A 527 -12.44 -38.51 0.87
C ARG A 527 -12.42 -37.23 0.03
N LEU A 528 -13.31 -37.15 -0.94
CA LEU A 528 -13.51 -35.93 -1.71
C LEU A 528 -14.28 -34.93 -0.82
N ARG A 529 -13.67 -33.77 -0.56
CA ARG A 529 -14.25 -32.68 0.25
C ARG A 529 -14.43 -31.45 -0.66
N PRO A 530 -15.66 -30.98 -0.89
CA PRO A 530 -15.94 -29.88 -1.82
C PRO A 530 -15.12 -28.62 -1.53
N GLY A 531 -15.03 -28.22 -0.26
CA GLY A 531 -14.24 -27.03 0.13
C GLY A 531 -12.75 -27.17 -0.17
N ALA A 532 -12.17 -28.34 0.06
CA ALA A 532 -10.75 -28.61 -0.23
C ALA A 532 -10.47 -28.64 -1.76
N ALA A 533 -11.37 -29.26 -2.53
CA ALA A 533 -11.26 -29.31 -3.98
C ALA A 533 -11.39 -27.90 -4.61
N ALA A 534 -12.34 -27.08 -4.15
CA ALA A 534 -12.47 -25.70 -4.60
C ALA A 534 -11.24 -24.86 -4.20
N ALA A 535 -10.71 -25.02 -2.99
CA ALA A 535 -9.49 -24.35 -2.55
C ALA A 535 -8.28 -24.72 -3.43
N TRP A 536 -8.17 -25.99 -3.83
CA TRP A 536 -7.14 -26.44 -4.76
C TRP A 536 -7.22 -25.70 -6.09
N VAL A 537 -8.43 -25.57 -6.69
CA VAL A 537 -8.62 -24.85 -7.96
C VAL A 537 -8.18 -23.39 -7.82
N PHE A 538 -8.58 -22.69 -6.77
CA PHE A 538 -8.15 -21.31 -6.55
C PHE A 538 -6.64 -21.20 -6.34
N LYS A 539 -6.03 -22.16 -5.67
CA LYS A 539 -4.59 -22.16 -5.39
C LYS A 539 -3.76 -22.36 -6.66
N PHE A 540 -4.15 -23.25 -7.56
CA PHE A 540 -3.32 -23.69 -8.67
C PHE A 540 -3.76 -23.20 -10.04
N GLU A 541 -5.03 -22.83 -10.23
CA GLU A 541 -5.53 -22.37 -11.53
C GLU A 541 -5.86 -20.88 -11.57
N ASP A 542 -6.41 -20.33 -10.50
CA ASP A 542 -6.90 -18.95 -10.48
C ASP A 542 -5.85 -17.94 -9.98
N GLY A 543 -4.57 -18.28 -10.06
CA GLY A 543 -3.48 -17.40 -9.63
C GLY A 543 -3.45 -17.17 -8.12
N GLY A 544 -4.11 -18.00 -7.33
CA GLY A 544 -4.28 -17.90 -5.90
C GLY A 544 -3.04 -18.22 -5.06
N LEU A 545 -1.94 -18.66 -5.67
CA LEU A 545 -0.62 -18.74 -5.03
C LEU A 545 -0.06 -17.35 -4.81
N ARG A 546 -0.65 -16.60 -3.90
CA ARG A 546 -0.09 -15.36 -3.38
C ARG A 546 1.08 -15.60 -2.40
N LEU A 547 1.64 -16.80 -2.42
CA LEU A 547 2.83 -17.13 -1.64
C LEU A 547 4.04 -16.60 -2.39
N LYS A 548 4.74 -15.68 -1.80
CA LYS A 548 6.11 -15.34 -2.22
C LYS A 548 6.97 -16.57 -2.04
N ARG A 549 7.59 -17.02 -3.11
CA ARG A 549 8.68 -18.01 -3.05
C ARG A 549 9.97 -17.31 -2.71
#